data_82ce134397f5c0c7a1c83fb7125b025f
#
_entry.id   82ce134397f5c0c7a1c83fb7125b025f
#
_cell.length_a   1.000
_cell.length_b   1.000
_cell.length_c   1.000
_cell.angle_alpha   90.00
_cell.angle_beta   90.00
_cell.angle_gamma   90.00
#
_symmetry.space_group_name_H-M   'P 1'
#
loop_
_entity.id
_entity.type
_entity.pdbx_description
1 polymer ?
#
loop_
_entity_poly.entity_id
_entity_poly.type
_entity_poly.pdbx_seq_one_letter_code
_entity_poly.pdbx_strand_id
1 'polypeptide(L)'
;MFYTYAVGIDSRHRKGEIVYHYEKRQHYILIYTRTTAQFQIDDEEIPVKKGTLLLISPDKRASYTGVWEGYCDDWINFYDPDN
;
A
#
# COMPACT_ATOMS: atom_id res chain seq x y z
N MET A 1 -7.31 11.88 -16.56
CA MET A 1 -8.51 11.45 -15.81
C MET A 1 -8.21 10.16 -15.06
N PHE A 2 -8.64 10.08 -13.81
CA PHE A 2 -8.38 8.90 -12.98
C PHE A 2 -9.65 8.11 -12.79
N TYR A 3 -9.51 6.79 -12.84
CA TYR A 3 -10.63 5.89 -12.59
C TYR A 3 -10.34 5.07 -11.34
N THR A 4 -11.28 5.07 -10.39
CA THR A 4 -11.18 4.23 -9.21
C THR A 4 -11.42 2.78 -9.62
N TYR A 5 -10.48 1.92 -9.24
CA TYR A 5 -10.53 0.49 -9.54
C TYR A 5 -11.10 -0.29 -8.36
N ALA A 6 -10.66 0.01 -7.14
CA ALA A 6 -11.09 -0.63 -5.92
C ALA A 6 -10.72 0.22 -4.72
N VAL A 7 -11.48 0.09 -3.64
CA VAL A 7 -11.18 0.79 -2.39
C VAL A 7 -11.32 -0.17 -1.21
N GLY A 8 -10.56 0.09 -0.16
CA GLY A 8 -10.68 -0.61 1.10
C GLY A 8 -10.58 0.38 2.25
N ILE A 9 -11.46 0.24 3.23
CA ILE A 9 -11.48 1.09 4.41
C ILE A 9 -11.27 0.19 5.64
N ASP A 10 -10.35 0.60 6.51
CA ASP A 10 -10.05 -0.14 7.74
C ASP A 10 -9.71 -1.60 7.45
N SER A 11 -8.89 -1.82 6.40
CA SER A 11 -8.46 -3.15 5.98
C SER A 11 -7.42 -3.67 6.96
N ARG A 12 -7.68 -4.82 7.56
CA ARG A 12 -6.87 -5.37 8.65
C ARG A 12 -6.20 -6.66 8.25
N HIS A 13 -4.94 -6.79 8.64
CA HIS A 13 -4.12 -7.98 8.45
C HIS A 13 -3.51 -8.40 9.78
N ARG A 14 -3.35 -9.70 9.97
CA ARG A 14 -2.83 -10.25 11.22
C ARG A 14 -1.36 -9.91 11.41
N LYS A 15 -0.91 -9.92 12.66
CA LYS A 15 0.51 -9.78 12.97
C LYS A 15 1.32 -10.83 12.22
N GLY A 16 2.39 -10.38 11.56
CA GLY A 16 3.26 -11.24 10.77
C GLY A 16 2.80 -11.51 9.36
N GLU A 17 1.57 -11.15 9.03
CA GLU A 17 1.08 -11.27 7.66
C GLU A 17 1.69 -10.18 6.80
N ILE A 18 2.18 -10.55 5.62
CA ILE A 18 2.80 -9.61 4.68
C ILE A 18 1.85 -9.40 3.52
N VAL A 19 1.50 -8.14 3.25
CA VAL A 19 0.75 -7.76 2.05
C VAL A 19 1.76 -7.56 0.94
N TYR A 20 1.47 -8.07 -0.24
CA TYR A 20 2.41 -8.05 -1.36
C TYR A 20 1.74 -7.58 -2.64
N HIS A 21 2.39 -6.65 -3.34
CA HIS A 21 1.97 -6.16 -4.65
C HIS A 21 3.13 -6.31 -5.64
N TYR A 22 2.85 -6.97 -6.75
CA TYR A 22 3.85 -7.18 -7.80
C TYR A 22 3.99 -5.92 -8.64
N GLU A 23 5.16 -5.77 -9.27
CA GLU A 23 5.38 -4.73 -10.28
C GLU A 23 4.60 -5.06 -11.55
N LYS A 24 4.51 -4.08 -12.47
CA LYS A 24 3.84 -4.23 -13.78
C LYS A 24 2.33 -4.44 -13.68
N ARG A 25 1.73 -4.05 -12.58
CA ARG A 25 0.28 -3.98 -12.51
C ARG A 25 -0.19 -2.72 -13.24
N GLN A 26 -1.50 -2.60 -13.49
CA GLN A 26 -2.06 -1.49 -14.27
C GLN A 26 -2.55 -0.33 -13.41
N HIS A 27 -2.49 -0.45 -12.09
CA HIS A 27 -3.06 0.56 -11.20
C HIS A 27 -2.04 1.12 -10.23
N TYR A 28 -2.30 2.36 -9.82
CA TYR A 28 -1.64 2.99 -8.69
C TYR A 28 -2.31 2.53 -7.40
N ILE A 29 -1.57 2.57 -6.31
CA ILE A 29 -2.09 2.28 -4.98
C ILE A 29 -1.84 3.51 -4.11
N LEU A 30 -2.91 4.09 -3.56
CA LEU A 30 -2.81 5.14 -2.56
C LEU A 30 -3.19 4.52 -1.23
N ILE A 31 -2.31 4.64 -0.24
CA ILE A 31 -2.47 4.02 1.06
C ILE A 31 -2.39 5.07 2.16
N TYR A 32 -3.36 5.04 3.07
CA TYR A 32 -3.28 5.78 4.33
C TYR A 32 -3.11 4.76 5.47
N THR A 33 -1.97 4.81 6.16
CA THR A 33 -1.67 3.84 7.20
C THR A 33 -2.37 4.19 8.50
N ARG A 34 -3.03 3.20 9.10
CA ARG A 34 -3.68 3.35 10.40
C ARG A 34 -2.84 2.74 11.53
N THR A 35 -1.75 2.06 11.17
CA THR A 35 -0.78 1.48 12.11
C THR A 35 0.62 1.83 11.68
N THR A 36 1.57 1.73 12.61
CA THR A 36 2.99 1.76 12.29
C THR A 36 3.32 0.51 11.46
N ALA A 37 4.10 0.68 10.42
CA ALA A 37 4.37 -0.39 9.47
C ALA A 37 5.79 -0.34 8.95
N GLN A 38 6.23 -1.47 8.40
CA GLN A 38 7.47 -1.56 7.66
C GLN A 38 7.11 -1.85 6.22
N PHE A 39 7.48 -0.94 5.33
CA PHE A 39 7.30 -1.07 3.88
C PHE A 39 8.61 -1.44 3.23
N GLN A 40 8.51 -2.19 2.14
CA GLN A 40 9.62 -2.38 1.21
C GLN A 40 9.09 -2.05 -0.18
N ILE A 41 9.68 -1.00 -0.79
CA ILE A 41 9.34 -0.56 -2.13
C ILE A 41 10.53 -0.85 -3.01
N ASP A 42 10.37 -1.76 -3.97
CA ASP A 42 11.48 -2.36 -4.72
C ASP A 42 12.49 -2.93 -3.72
N ASP A 43 13.71 -2.40 -3.69
CA ASP A 43 14.76 -2.87 -2.79
C ASP A 43 14.98 -1.94 -1.59
N GLU A 44 14.11 -0.94 -1.41
CA GLU A 44 14.27 0.05 -0.36
C GLU A 44 13.33 -0.21 0.81
N GLU A 45 13.88 -0.28 2.01
CA GLU A 45 13.11 -0.44 3.23
C GLU A 45 12.70 0.93 3.77
N ILE A 46 11.42 1.09 4.06
CA ILE A 46 10.86 2.37 4.50
C ILE A 46 10.04 2.13 5.75
N PRO A 47 10.51 2.55 6.94
CA PRO A 47 9.68 2.52 8.13
C PRO A 47 8.63 3.63 8.03
N VAL A 48 7.40 3.30 8.36
CA VAL A 48 6.26 4.18 8.16
C VAL A 48 5.50 4.34 9.46
N LYS A 49 5.23 5.58 9.84
CA LYS A 49 4.44 5.89 11.03
C LYS A 49 2.96 5.82 10.70
N LYS A 50 2.16 5.49 11.71
CA LYS A 50 0.71 5.64 11.66
C LYS A 50 0.34 7.02 11.12
N GLY A 51 -0.62 7.08 10.20
CA GLY A 51 -1.08 8.34 9.61
C GLY A 51 -0.26 8.82 8.42
N THR A 52 0.49 7.93 7.79
CA THR A 52 1.29 8.26 6.60
C THR A 52 0.48 7.96 5.35
N LEU A 53 0.59 8.85 4.37
CA LEU A 53 -0.01 8.68 3.06
C LEU A 53 1.07 8.30 2.07
N LEU A 54 0.89 7.17 1.37
CA LEU A 54 1.85 6.69 0.37
C LEU A 54 1.15 6.51 -0.97
N LEU A 55 1.85 6.89 -2.03
CA LEU A 55 1.41 6.63 -3.40
C LEU A 55 2.42 5.70 -4.06
N ILE A 56 1.96 4.54 -4.50
CA ILE A 56 2.82 3.53 -5.11
C ILE A 56 2.43 3.39 -6.57
N SER A 57 3.37 3.69 -7.47
CA SER A 57 3.12 3.62 -8.91
C SER A 57 3.09 2.17 -9.41
N PRO A 58 2.49 1.92 -10.59
CA PRO A 58 2.32 0.56 -11.10
C PRO A 58 3.63 -0.21 -11.38
N ASP A 59 4.72 0.52 -11.61
CA ASP A 59 6.02 -0.07 -11.92
C ASP A 59 6.81 -0.49 -10.70
N LYS A 60 6.27 -0.24 -9.50
CA LYS A 60 6.96 -0.54 -8.24
C LYS A 60 6.42 -1.80 -7.59
N ARG A 61 7.34 -2.64 -7.10
CA ARG A 61 7.03 -3.74 -6.19
C ARG A 61 6.84 -3.16 -4.80
N ALA A 62 5.87 -3.65 -4.05
CA ALA A 62 5.65 -3.21 -2.69
C ALA A 62 5.26 -4.37 -1.79
N SER A 63 5.80 -4.40 -0.59
CA SER A 63 5.34 -5.29 0.46
C SER A 63 5.35 -4.54 1.78
N TYR A 64 4.46 -4.93 2.69
CA TYR A 64 4.40 -4.27 3.98
C TYR A 64 3.74 -5.14 5.03
N THR A 65 4.08 -4.84 6.28
CA THR A 65 3.56 -5.56 7.44
C THR A 65 3.51 -4.61 8.64
N GLY A 66 2.69 -4.94 9.63
CA GLY A 66 2.66 -4.20 10.88
C GLY A 66 3.91 -4.45 11.70
N VAL A 67 4.29 -3.49 12.55
CA VAL A 67 5.51 -3.57 13.37
C VAL A 67 5.19 -4.16 14.74
N TRP A 68 4.19 -3.60 15.43
CA TRP A 68 3.88 -3.97 16.82
C TRP A 68 2.80 -5.03 16.93
N GLU A 69 1.82 -4.93 16.05
CA GLU A 69 0.65 -5.78 15.98
C GLU A 69 0.31 -6.01 14.51
N GLY A 70 -0.91 -6.33 14.19
CA GLY A 70 -1.32 -6.45 12.80
C GLY A 70 -1.21 -5.12 12.06
N TYR A 71 -1.45 -5.15 10.78
CA TYR A 71 -1.41 -4.00 9.89
C TYR A 71 -2.83 -3.55 9.57
N CYS A 72 -3.05 -2.24 9.51
CA CYS A 72 -4.34 -1.68 9.14
C CYS A 72 -4.15 -0.46 8.26
N ASP A 73 -4.94 -0.35 7.20
CA ASP A 73 -4.92 0.82 6.32
C ASP A 73 -6.25 1.07 5.64
N ASP A 74 -6.34 2.26 5.03
CA ASP A 74 -7.31 2.57 4.00
C ASP A 74 -6.55 2.66 2.69
N TRP A 75 -7.15 2.19 1.59
CA TRP A 75 -6.45 2.20 0.31
C TRP A 75 -7.41 2.42 -0.84
N ILE A 76 -6.87 2.99 -1.91
CA ILE A 76 -7.58 3.17 -3.18
C ILE A 76 -6.65 2.69 -4.28
N ASN A 77 -7.13 1.77 -5.09
CA ASN A 77 -6.48 1.41 -6.34
C ASN A 77 -7.15 2.19 -7.47
N PHE A 78 -6.35 2.86 -8.26
CA PHE A 78 -6.87 3.65 -9.38
C PHE A 78 -5.90 3.59 -10.55
N TYR A 79 -6.38 3.92 -11.73
CA TYR A 79 -5.51 3.99 -12.90
C TYR A 79 -5.81 5.23 -13.72
N ASP A 80 -4.80 5.64 -14.48
CA ASP A 80 -4.86 6.78 -15.37
C ASP A 80 -4.63 6.25 -16.80
N PRO A 81 -5.68 6.17 -17.63
CA PRO A 81 -5.54 5.61 -18.97
C PRO A 81 -4.70 6.50 -19.90
N ASP A 82 -4.46 7.75 -19.52
CA ASP A 82 -3.65 8.69 -20.29
C ASP A 82 -2.17 8.61 -19.99
N ASN A 83 -1.80 7.72 -19.08
CA ASN A 83 -0.42 7.65 -18.60
C ASN A 83 0.25 6.34 -18.98
#